data_324fc8ea3cc42fc9ffd992e6cfac6758
#
_entry.id   324fc8ea3cc42fc9ffd992e6cfac6758
#
_cell.length_a   1.000
_cell.length_b   1.000
_cell.length_c   1.000
_cell.angle_alpha   90.00
_cell.angle_beta   90.00
_cell.angle_gamma   90.00
#
_symmetry.space_group_name_H-M   'P 1'
#
loop_
_entity.id
_entity.type
_entity.pdbx_description
1 polymer ?
#
loop_
_entity_poly.entity_id
_entity_poly.type
_entity_poly.pdbx_seq_one_letter_code
_entity_poly.pdbx_strand_id
1 'polypeptide(L)'
;MRSTNHIYTTRIEGYLQDTYRFASRGERQSFFTFNYGLRFSHWSFNGETTVSPRASIAMVPAFNNDITFRFSTGLYYQAPFFKEIRDTVTTDGMTRAVLNNKIKSQQSIHFVGAFDYRFKMKKRPYKFSAEAYYKLMHNLIPYNVNNVKITYYGGNQCDGYAAGLDLKLYGEFVPGTDSWVTFSLMSTQQKMNGRWVPMPTDQRYAVNVHFTDYFPGTEKWKMTLRLAIADGLPFGAPHSGLEHQDFRAPAYKRADIGMSYRLYERGYRKSAVKNVWLGIDCLNLFGINNVNSYYWVTDVTDQQYAVPNYLTGRQINVKLSLKL
;
A
#
# COMPACT_ATOMS: atom_id res chain seq x y z
N MET A 1 20.74 -1.22 25.00
CA MET A 1 19.78 -1.25 26.11
C MET A 1 18.84 -2.43 25.90
N ARG A 2 18.70 -3.35 26.87
CA ARG A 2 17.72 -4.46 26.86
C ARG A 2 16.68 -4.16 27.91
N SER A 3 15.41 -4.15 27.54
CA SER A 3 14.29 -4.09 28.50
C SER A 3 13.28 -5.17 28.18
N THR A 4 12.78 -5.85 29.19
CA THR A 4 11.70 -6.82 29.10
C THR A 4 10.48 -6.21 29.73
N ASN A 5 9.44 -5.97 28.93
CA ASN A 5 8.17 -5.44 29.39
C ASN A 5 7.07 -6.47 29.10
N HIS A 6 6.26 -6.75 30.09
CA HIS A 6 5.04 -7.59 29.93
C HIS A 6 3.84 -6.66 29.83
N ILE A 7 3.06 -6.79 28.75
CA ILE A 7 1.87 -5.99 28.50
C ILE A 7 0.68 -6.92 28.45
N TYR A 8 -0.26 -6.69 29.36
CA TYR A 8 -1.56 -7.36 29.38
C TYR A 8 -2.62 -6.31 29.02
N THR A 9 -3.31 -6.52 27.93
CA THR A 9 -4.30 -5.57 27.44
C THR A 9 -5.41 -6.28 26.70
N THR A 10 -6.61 -5.71 26.80
CA THR A 10 -7.82 -6.18 26.11
C THR A 10 -8.30 -5.09 25.17
N ARG A 11 -8.72 -5.47 23.97
CA ARG A 11 -9.40 -4.60 23.04
C ARG A 11 -10.77 -5.15 22.71
N ILE A 12 -11.80 -4.33 22.90
CA ILE A 12 -13.18 -4.65 22.57
C ILE A 12 -13.59 -3.81 21.38
N GLU A 13 -14.07 -4.43 20.32
CA GLU A 13 -14.49 -3.76 19.10
C GLU A 13 -15.87 -4.22 18.68
N GLY A 14 -16.68 -3.28 18.19
CA GLY A 14 -17.98 -3.55 17.60
C GLY A 14 -18.24 -2.63 16.42
N TYR A 15 -19.12 -3.05 15.52
CA TYR A 15 -19.54 -2.22 14.40
C TYR A 15 -21.00 -2.43 14.06
N LEU A 16 -21.61 -1.39 13.51
CA LEU A 16 -22.95 -1.40 12.91
C LEU A 16 -22.82 -0.77 11.54
N GLN A 17 -23.39 -1.42 10.54
CA GLN A 17 -23.37 -0.93 9.16
C GLN A 17 -24.67 -1.27 8.46
N ASP A 18 -25.14 -0.35 7.61
CA ASP A 18 -26.31 -0.57 6.76
C ASP A 18 -26.05 -0.04 5.35
N THR A 19 -26.85 -0.55 4.40
CA THR A 19 -26.79 -0.20 2.98
C THR A 19 -28.19 0.14 2.46
N TYR A 20 -28.37 1.38 2.06
CA TYR A 20 -29.59 1.85 1.44
C TYR A 20 -29.42 2.02 -0.07
N ARG A 21 -30.32 1.41 -0.86
CA ARG A 21 -30.31 1.50 -2.32
C ARG A 21 -31.58 2.18 -2.79
N PHE A 22 -31.43 3.15 -3.72
CA PHE A 22 -32.54 3.86 -4.29
C PHE A 22 -32.27 4.27 -5.74
N ALA A 23 -33.31 4.60 -6.48
CA ALA A 23 -33.21 5.08 -7.83
C ALA A 23 -33.84 6.51 -7.92
N SER A 24 -33.32 7.32 -8.84
CA SER A 24 -33.94 8.61 -9.14
C SER A 24 -35.34 8.42 -9.77
N ARG A 25 -36.20 9.42 -9.62
CA ARG A 25 -37.50 9.41 -10.28
C ARG A 25 -37.36 9.81 -11.77
N GLY A 26 -38.17 9.24 -12.64
CA GLY A 26 -38.20 9.53 -14.07
C GLY A 26 -38.06 8.28 -14.96
N GLU A 27 -38.22 8.45 -16.28
CA GLU A 27 -38.13 7.37 -17.27
C GLU A 27 -36.70 6.76 -17.35
N ARG A 28 -35.68 7.61 -17.23
CA ARG A 28 -34.28 7.17 -17.11
C ARG A 28 -33.86 7.33 -15.67
N GLN A 29 -33.49 6.20 -15.04
CA GLN A 29 -33.19 6.17 -13.61
C GLN A 29 -31.69 6.06 -13.37
N SER A 30 -31.16 6.95 -12.52
CA SER A 30 -29.82 6.77 -11.91
C SER A 30 -30.01 5.94 -10.66
N PHE A 31 -29.08 5.00 -10.44
CA PHE A 31 -29.07 4.12 -9.28
C PHE A 31 -28.04 4.60 -8.26
N PHE A 32 -28.46 4.65 -7.01
CA PHE A 32 -27.64 5.08 -5.89
C PHE A 32 -27.51 3.94 -4.88
N THR A 33 -26.32 3.77 -4.35
CA THR A 33 -26.05 2.89 -3.22
C THR A 33 -25.35 3.71 -2.14
N PHE A 34 -26.02 3.88 -1.01
CA PHE A 34 -25.50 4.59 0.15
C PHE A 34 -25.15 3.59 1.24
N ASN A 35 -23.88 3.53 1.64
CA ASN A 35 -23.42 2.73 2.76
C ASN A 35 -23.01 3.68 3.88
N TYR A 36 -23.42 3.36 5.10
CA TYR A 36 -23.05 4.11 6.29
C TYR A 36 -22.86 3.16 7.46
N GLY A 37 -22.02 3.55 8.39
CA GLY A 37 -21.74 2.71 9.53
C GLY A 37 -20.93 3.42 10.59
N LEU A 38 -20.90 2.76 11.74
CA LEU A 38 -20.21 3.21 12.92
C LEU A 38 -19.39 2.05 13.48
N ARG A 39 -18.11 2.30 13.78
CA ARG A 39 -17.27 1.36 14.50
C ARG A 39 -16.90 1.95 15.85
N PHE A 40 -16.97 1.14 16.87
CA PHE A 40 -16.55 1.42 18.23
C PHE A 40 -15.35 0.56 18.58
N SER A 41 -14.36 1.12 19.28
CA SER A 41 -13.24 0.38 19.83
C SER A 41 -12.85 0.94 21.21
N HIS A 42 -12.68 0.06 22.17
CA HIS A 42 -12.16 0.39 23.50
C HIS A 42 -10.86 -0.39 23.74
N TRP A 43 -9.81 0.30 24.17
CA TRP A 43 -8.51 -0.30 24.46
C TRP A 43 -8.11 -0.08 25.92
N SER A 44 -7.97 -1.18 26.67
CA SER A 44 -7.72 -1.12 28.12
C SER A 44 -6.32 -0.62 28.50
N PHE A 45 -5.35 -0.64 27.57
CA PHE A 45 -3.98 -0.20 27.85
C PHE A 45 -3.89 1.27 28.26
N ASN A 46 -4.60 2.14 27.59
CA ASN A 46 -4.63 3.58 27.84
C ASN A 46 -6.05 4.09 28.19
N GLY A 47 -7.04 3.20 28.29
CA GLY A 47 -8.46 3.53 28.54
C GLY A 47 -9.14 4.27 27.37
N GLU A 48 -8.53 4.27 26.19
CA GLU A 48 -9.06 5.03 25.05
C GLU A 48 -10.27 4.36 24.43
N THR A 49 -11.30 5.19 24.22
CA THR A 49 -12.51 4.80 23.48
C THR A 49 -12.62 5.63 22.22
N THR A 50 -12.71 4.98 21.06
CA THR A 50 -12.81 5.62 19.76
C THR A 50 -14.10 5.24 19.05
N VAL A 51 -14.66 6.21 18.31
CA VAL A 51 -15.85 6.06 17.49
C VAL A 51 -15.53 6.49 16.07
N SER A 52 -15.73 5.61 15.09
CA SER A 52 -15.33 5.77 13.70
C SER A 52 -16.54 5.76 12.77
N PRO A 53 -17.23 6.92 12.53
CA PRO A 53 -18.26 7.02 11.52
C PRO A 53 -17.67 6.92 10.11
N ARG A 54 -18.42 6.28 9.21
CA ARG A 54 -18.04 6.11 7.80
C ARG A 54 -19.26 6.20 6.92
N ALA A 55 -19.12 6.83 5.76
CA ALA A 55 -20.17 6.90 4.77
C ALA A 55 -19.58 6.81 3.36
N SER A 56 -20.32 6.18 2.45
CA SER A 56 -20.00 6.18 1.03
C SER A 56 -21.25 6.18 0.19
N ILE A 57 -21.17 6.85 -0.95
CA ILE A 57 -22.22 6.84 -1.96
C ILE A 57 -21.62 6.41 -3.30
N ALA A 58 -22.30 5.50 -3.97
CA ALA A 58 -22.02 5.14 -5.35
C ALA A 58 -23.23 5.51 -6.22
N MET A 59 -22.96 6.06 -7.40
CA MET A 59 -23.98 6.48 -8.37
C MET A 59 -23.66 5.86 -9.73
N VAL A 60 -24.63 5.16 -10.29
CA VAL A 60 -24.66 4.74 -11.69
C VAL A 60 -25.61 5.70 -12.43
N PRO A 61 -25.10 6.57 -13.33
CA PRO A 61 -25.94 7.62 -13.93
C PRO A 61 -26.87 7.03 -15.00
N ALA A 62 -28.03 7.63 -15.14
CA ALA A 62 -29.06 7.23 -16.09
C ALA A 62 -28.65 7.31 -17.57
N PHE A 63 -27.66 8.14 -17.91
CA PHE A 63 -27.19 8.32 -19.27
C PHE A 63 -26.19 7.23 -19.71
N ASN A 64 -25.54 6.56 -18.76
CA ASN A 64 -24.59 5.48 -19.09
C ASN A 64 -24.38 4.54 -17.89
N ASN A 65 -24.87 3.32 -17.99
CA ASN A 65 -24.77 2.29 -16.95
C ASN A 65 -23.36 1.70 -16.81
N ASP A 66 -22.46 1.97 -17.74
CA ASP A 66 -21.08 1.53 -17.68
C ASP A 66 -20.19 2.46 -16.83
N ILE A 67 -20.73 3.60 -16.44
CA ILE A 67 -20.06 4.59 -15.57
C ILE A 67 -20.54 4.39 -14.12
N THR A 68 -19.60 4.52 -13.19
CA THR A 68 -19.91 4.56 -11.76
C THR A 68 -19.07 5.66 -11.11
N PHE A 69 -19.71 6.59 -10.44
CA PHE A 69 -19.07 7.55 -9.55
C PHE A 69 -19.17 7.05 -8.11
N ARG A 70 -18.11 7.22 -7.35
CA ARG A 70 -18.09 6.86 -5.93
C ARG A 70 -17.46 7.99 -5.13
N PHE A 71 -18.05 8.27 -3.99
CA PHE A 71 -17.47 9.15 -2.99
C PHE A 71 -17.54 8.46 -1.64
N SER A 72 -16.47 8.53 -0.87
CA SER A 72 -16.43 7.99 0.49
C SER A 72 -15.68 8.91 1.42
N THR A 73 -16.17 8.96 2.65
CA THR A 73 -15.53 9.69 3.75
C THR A 73 -15.66 8.89 5.03
N GLY A 74 -14.77 9.14 5.96
CA GLY A 74 -14.82 8.48 7.26
C GLY A 74 -13.69 8.87 8.18
N LEU A 75 -13.93 8.60 9.45
CA LEU A 75 -12.97 8.75 10.52
C LEU A 75 -12.40 7.39 10.88
N TYR A 76 -11.09 7.28 10.89
CA TYR A 76 -10.37 6.03 11.15
C TYR A 76 -9.39 6.22 12.29
N TYR A 77 -9.30 5.20 13.15
CA TYR A 77 -8.33 5.16 14.23
C TYR A 77 -7.47 3.91 14.10
N GLN A 78 -6.18 4.07 14.33
CA GLN A 78 -5.21 2.99 14.41
C GLN A 78 -4.51 3.06 15.75
N ALA A 79 -4.76 2.07 16.59
CA ALA A 79 -4.05 1.96 17.85
C ALA A 79 -2.57 1.67 17.62
N PRO A 80 -1.69 2.22 18.46
CA PRO A 80 -0.25 2.01 18.36
C PRO A 80 0.15 0.53 18.43
N PHE A 81 1.23 0.18 17.72
CA PHE A 81 1.90 -1.11 17.87
C PHE A 81 2.75 -1.16 19.13
N PHE A 82 3.09 -2.34 19.61
CA PHE A 82 3.94 -2.51 20.80
C PHE A 82 5.31 -1.81 20.71
N LYS A 83 5.83 -1.61 19.51
CA LYS A 83 7.09 -0.86 19.32
C LYS A 83 6.90 0.64 19.43
N GLU A 84 5.73 1.15 19.09
CA GLU A 84 5.37 2.57 19.13
C GLU A 84 5.07 3.09 20.53
N ILE A 85 4.63 2.21 21.44
CA ILE A 85 4.32 2.59 22.83
C ILE A 85 5.55 2.64 23.76
N ARG A 86 6.73 2.32 23.24
CA ARG A 86 7.97 2.38 23.99
C ARG A 86 8.56 3.78 23.90
N ASP A 87 8.87 4.32 25.04
CA ASP A 87 9.56 5.60 25.20
C ASP A 87 10.84 5.39 26.00
N THR A 88 11.73 6.37 25.97
CA THR A 88 12.98 6.37 26.72
C THR A 88 13.00 7.57 27.67
N VAL A 89 13.18 7.30 28.95
CA VAL A 89 13.33 8.34 29.96
C VAL A 89 14.74 8.26 30.53
N THR A 90 15.43 9.40 30.55
CA THR A 90 16.74 9.54 31.17
C THR A 90 16.58 10.26 32.50
N THR A 91 16.88 9.57 33.59
CA THR A 91 16.88 10.12 34.95
C THR A 91 18.25 9.84 35.57
N ASP A 92 18.89 10.84 36.13
CA ASP A 92 20.23 10.76 36.78
C ASP A 92 21.31 10.11 35.88
N GLY A 93 21.33 10.47 34.59
CA GLY A 93 22.25 9.94 33.60
C GLY A 93 21.98 8.49 33.16
N MET A 94 20.95 7.83 33.71
CA MET A 94 20.52 6.48 33.29
C MET A 94 19.31 6.53 32.39
N THR A 95 19.47 5.99 31.17
CA THR A 95 18.37 5.87 30.20
C THR A 95 17.66 4.53 30.38
N ARG A 96 16.35 4.57 30.64
CA ARG A 96 15.47 3.40 30.79
C ARG A 96 14.37 3.41 29.73
N ALA A 97 14.02 2.23 29.21
CA ALA A 97 12.83 2.10 28.39
C ALA A 97 11.58 1.99 29.27
N VAL A 98 10.62 2.86 29.01
CA VAL A 98 9.33 2.90 29.71
C VAL A 98 8.19 2.68 28.69
N LEU A 99 7.00 2.36 29.19
CA LEU A 99 5.80 2.31 28.37
C LEU A 99 5.03 3.63 28.49
N ASN A 100 4.69 4.22 27.36
CA ASN A 100 3.86 5.41 27.33
C ASN A 100 2.37 5.05 27.41
N ASN A 101 1.79 5.06 28.58
CA ASN A 101 0.36 4.78 28.78
C ASN A 101 -0.56 5.94 28.37
N LYS A 102 0.01 7.10 27.99
CA LYS A 102 -0.76 8.27 27.53
C LYS A 102 -0.86 8.34 26.01
N ILE A 103 -0.20 7.42 25.31
CA ILE A 103 -0.19 7.40 23.85
C ILE A 103 -1.61 7.13 23.33
N LYS A 104 -2.02 7.89 22.31
CA LYS A 104 -3.35 7.78 21.69
C LYS A 104 -3.29 7.07 20.36
N SER A 105 -4.42 6.58 19.91
CA SER A 105 -4.59 6.07 18.56
C SER A 105 -4.31 7.16 17.52
N GLN A 106 -3.57 6.82 16.49
CA GLN A 106 -3.40 7.69 15.32
C GLN A 106 -4.75 7.81 14.61
N GLN A 107 -5.13 9.01 14.23
CA GLN A 107 -6.42 9.34 13.62
C GLN A 107 -6.24 9.73 12.16
N SER A 108 -7.16 9.33 11.30
CA SER A 108 -7.17 9.74 9.90
C SER A 108 -8.59 10.02 9.42
N ILE A 109 -8.81 11.19 8.84
CA ILE A 109 -10.06 11.57 8.15
C ILE A 109 -9.83 11.42 6.66
N HIS A 110 -10.63 10.59 6.00
CA HIS A 110 -10.48 10.29 4.58
C HIS A 110 -11.57 10.95 3.75
N PHE A 111 -11.16 11.47 2.60
CA PHE A 111 -12.03 11.90 1.51
C PHE A 111 -11.53 11.22 0.24
N VAL A 112 -12.39 10.43 -0.40
CA VAL A 112 -12.04 9.64 -1.58
C VAL A 112 -13.12 9.81 -2.62
N GLY A 113 -12.72 10.29 -3.80
CA GLY A 113 -13.57 10.38 -4.98
C GLY A 113 -13.07 9.40 -6.04
N ALA A 114 -13.94 8.59 -6.61
CA ALA A 114 -13.57 7.60 -7.61
C ALA A 114 -14.54 7.60 -8.80
N PHE A 115 -13.98 7.31 -9.96
CA PHE A 115 -14.66 7.16 -11.24
C PHE A 115 -14.28 5.82 -11.84
N ASP A 116 -15.25 5.00 -12.20
CA ASP A 116 -15.08 3.74 -12.90
C ASP A 116 -15.80 3.80 -14.24
N TYR A 117 -15.14 3.37 -15.30
CA TYR A 117 -15.73 3.23 -16.63
C TYR A 117 -15.44 1.85 -17.21
N ARG A 118 -16.51 1.11 -17.53
CA ARG A 118 -16.43 -0.18 -18.21
C ARG A 118 -16.70 0.04 -19.70
N PHE A 119 -15.85 -0.53 -20.54
CA PHE A 119 -16.02 -0.39 -21.98
C PHE A 119 -15.53 -1.66 -22.69
N LYS A 120 -15.89 -1.77 -23.96
CA LYS A 120 -15.41 -2.86 -24.80
C LYS A 120 -14.49 -2.29 -25.88
N MET A 121 -13.31 -2.88 -26.03
CA MET A 121 -12.40 -2.61 -27.11
C MET A 121 -12.13 -3.91 -27.85
N LYS A 122 -12.37 -3.95 -29.20
CA LYS A 122 -12.30 -5.18 -30.01
C LYS A 122 -13.12 -6.34 -29.40
N LYS A 123 -14.32 -6.06 -28.94
CA LYS A 123 -15.28 -6.99 -28.27
C LYS A 123 -14.82 -7.54 -26.92
N ARG A 124 -13.74 -7.07 -26.35
CA ARG A 124 -13.19 -7.52 -25.06
C ARG A 124 -13.52 -6.52 -23.94
N PRO A 125 -13.73 -6.99 -22.70
CA PRO A 125 -14.06 -6.12 -21.60
C PRO A 125 -12.82 -5.40 -21.05
N TYR A 126 -12.96 -4.10 -20.81
CA TYR A 126 -11.97 -3.26 -20.14
C TYR A 126 -12.64 -2.46 -19.04
N LYS A 127 -11.87 -2.10 -18.06
CA LYS A 127 -12.27 -1.18 -17.00
C LYS A 127 -11.17 -0.14 -16.77
N PHE A 128 -11.52 1.12 -16.88
CA PHE A 128 -10.71 2.23 -16.41
C PHE A 128 -11.22 2.68 -15.05
N SER A 129 -10.32 2.91 -14.10
CA SER A 129 -10.63 3.45 -12.78
C SER A 129 -9.69 4.62 -12.51
N ALA A 130 -10.25 5.71 -11.99
CA ALA A 130 -9.51 6.85 -11.46
C ALA A 130 -9.99 7.11 -10.03
N GLU A 131 -9.06 7.26 -9.08
CA GLU A 131 -9.36 7.54 -7.69
C GLU A 131 -8.47 8.67 -7.19
N ALA A 132 -9.08 9.75 -6.71
CA ALA A 132 -8.40 10.83 -6.02
C ALA A 132 -8.71 10.76 -4.54
N TYR A 133 -7.71 10.93 -3.70
CA TYR A 133 -7.89 10.88 -2.26
C TYR A 133 -7.13 11.99 -1.54
N TYR A 134 -7.70 12.39 -0.41
CA TYR A 134 -7.09 13.27 0.55
C TYR A 134 -7.36 12.74 1.96
N LYS A 135 -6.30 12.58 2.75
CA LYS A 135 -6.34 12.06 4.12
C LYS A 135 -5.69 13.06 5.05
N LEU A 136 -6.44 13.56 6.01
CA LEU A 136 -5.93 14.36 7.12
C LEU A 136 -5.55 13.40 8.25
N MET A 137 -4.35 13.53 8.77
CA MET A 137 -3.83 12.63 9.81
C MET A 137 -3.47 13.41 11.05
N HIS A 138 -3.92 12.94 12.21
CA HIS A 138 -3.68 13.55 13.52
C HIS A 138 -3.11 12.52 14.49
N ASN A 139 -2.45 13.02 15.51
CA ASN A 139 -1.83 12.18 16.55
C ASN A 139 -0.85 11.15 15.97
N LEU A 140 -0.12 11.49 14.92
CA LEU A 140 0.87 10.59 14.31
C LEU A 140 2.02 10.32 15.29
N ILE A 141 2.51 9.11 15.28
CA ILE A 141 3.69 8.66 16.00
C ILE A 141 4.84 8.63 15.01
N PRO A 142 5.72 9.63 15.04
CA PRO A 142 6.80 9.70 14.06
C PRO A 142 7.82 8.58 14.29
N TYR A 143 8.44 8.16 13.19
CA TYR A 143 9.50 7.16 13.20
C TYR A 143 10.59 7.51 12.20
N ASN A 144 11.79 7.04 12.46
CA ASN A 144 12.93 7.14 11.56
C ASN A 144 13.33 5.76 11.07
N VAL A 145 13.77 5.72 9.80
CA VAL A 145 14.32 4.51 9.18
C VAL A 145 15.82 4.73 8.94
N ASN A 146 16.64 4.07 9.75
CA ASN A 146 18.08 4.08 9.58
C ASN A 146 18.55 2.68 9.20
N ASN A 147 19.09 2.53 8.01
CA ASN A 147 19.33 1.26 7.35
C ASN A 147 18.00 0.48 7.25
N VAL A 148 17.88 -0.68 7.86
CA VAL A 148 16.64 -1.49 7.95
C VAL A 148 15.96 -1.38 9.31
N LYS A 149 16.50 -0.57 10.22
CA LYS A 149 15.98 -0.41 11.57
C LYS A 149 15.01 0.75 11.63
N ILE A 150 13.80 0.47 12.12
CA ILE A 150 12.79 1.49 12.42
C ILE A 150 12.89 1.84 13.90
N THR A 151 13.01 3.14 14.18
CA THR A 151 13.02 3.69 15.53
C THR A 151 11.81 4.61 15.68
N TYR A 152 10.91 4.30 16.62
CA TYR A 152 9.72 5.09 16.93
C TYR A 152 10.03 6.07 18.07
N TYR A 153 9.39 7.24 18.03
CA TYR A 153 9.59 8.29 19.03
C TYR A 153 8.62 8.21 20.21
N GLY A 154 7.83 7.17 20.31
CA GLY A 154 7.07 6.80 21.49
C GLY A 154 5.95 7.75 21.91
N GLY A 155 5.54 8.70 21.07
CA GLY A 155 4.49 9.67 21.37
C GLY A 155 3.80 10.24 20.15
N ASN A 156 2.60 10.79 20.36
CA ASN A 156 1.81 11.48 19.33
C ASN A 156 2.34 12.90 19.13
N GLN A 157 3.28 13.10 18.26
CA GLN A 157 4.06 14.35 18.18
C GLN A 157 3.76 15.19 16.93
N CYS A 158 3.05 14.64 15.93
CA CYS A 158 2.83 15.36 14.69
C CYS A 158 1.46 15.07 14.06
N ASP A 159 1.06 15.99 13.20
CA ASP A 159 -0.04 15.85 12.25
C ASP A 159 0.51 15.69 10.84
N GLY A 160 -0.31 15.24 9.92
CA GLY A 160 0.11 15.03 8.55
C GLY A 160 -1.03 14.98 7.55
N TYR A 161 -0.67 14.77 6.31
CA TYR A 161 -1.63 14.46 5.25
C TYR A 161 -1.06 13.46 4.27
N ALA A 162 -1.95 12.76 3.58
CA ALA A 162 -1.64 12.01 2.37
C ALA A 162 -2.65 12.40 1.28
N ALA A 163 -2.15 12.78 0.12
CA ALA A 163 -2.97 13.13 -1.05
C ALA A 163 -2.45 12.38 -2.27
N GLY A 164 -3.34 11.93 -3.13
CA GLY A 164 -2.90 11.22 -4.32
C GLY A 164 -3.99 11.01 -5.37
N LEU A 165 -3.52 10.54 -6.52
CA LEU A 165 -4.33 10.15 -7.67
C LEU A 165 -3.85 8.78 -8.14
N ASP A 166 -4.75 7.81 -8.16
CA ASP A 166 -4.51 6.47 -8.68
C ASP A 166 -5.31 6.25 -9.96
N LEU A 167 -4.63 5.85 -11.03
CA LEU A 167 -5.22 5.47 -12.31
C LEU A 167 -4.97 3.99 -12.56
N LYS A 168 -5.98 3.27 -13.00
CA LYS A 168 -5.86 1.85 -13.34
C LYS A 168 -6.62 1.54 -14.62
N LEU A 169 -5.94 0.94 -15.57
CA LEU A 169 -6.55 0.28 -16.72
C LEU A 169 -6.40 -1.23 -16.53
N TYR A 170 -7.51 -1.90 -16.45
CA TYR A 170 -7.60 -3.35 -16.33
C TYR A 170 -8.38 -3.90 -17.51
N GLY A 171 -8.01 -5.06 -18.03
CA GLY A 171 -8.78 -5.69 -19.08
C GLY A 171 -8.16 -6.95 -19.64
N GLU A 172 -8.93 -7.57 -20.48
CA GLU A 172 -8.57 -8.76 -21.22
C GLU A 172 -7.89 -8.36 -22.53
N PHE A 173 -6.61 -7.99 -22.48
CA PHE A 173 -5.83 -7.65 -23.67
C PHE A 173 -5.69 -8.84 -24.60
N VAL A 174 -5.65 -10.03 -24.02
CA VAL A 174 -5.67 -11.31 -24.71
C VAL A 174 -6.76 -12.19 -24.10
N PRO A 175 -7.57 -12.94 -24.89
CA PRO A 175 -8.65 -13.77 -24.38
C PRO A 175 -8.18 -14.73 -23.28
N GLY A 176 -8.90 -14.71 -22.14
CA GLY A 176 -8.61 -15.59 -21.01
C GLY A 176 -7.42 -15.17 -20.15
N THR A 177 -6.90 -13.94 -20.33
CA THR A 177 -5.79 -13.41 -19.51
C THR A 177 -6.12 -12.03 -18.95
N ASP A 178 -5.82 -11.85 -17.68
CA ASP A 178 -5.97 -10.56 -17.00
C ASP A 178 -4.67 -9.76 -17.05
N SER A 179 -4.75 -8.56 -17.61
CA SER A 179 -3.63 -7.64 -17.68
C SER A 179 -4.04 -6.27 -17.16
N TRP A 180 -3.10 -5.54 -16.56
CA TRP A 180 -3.39 -4.22 -16.00
C TRP A 180 -2.18 -3.30 -16.01
N VAL A 181 -2.47 -2.01 -16.04
CA VAL A 181 -1.51 -0.93 -15.88
C VAL A 181 -2.03 -0.03 -14.77
N THR A 182 -1.18 0.33 -13.83
CA THR A 182 -1.47 1.33 -12.80
C THR A 182 -0.48 2.47 -12.85
N PHE A 183 -0.97 3.66 -12.60
CA PHE A 183 -0.18 4.87 -12.40
C PHE A 183 -0.68 5.57 -11.15
N SER A 184 0.21 5.84 -10.21
CA SER A 184 -0.08 6.50 -8.94
C SER A 184 0.78 7.75 -8.79
N LEU A 185 0.16 8.83 -8.33
CA LEU A 185 0.82 10.02 -7.83
C LEU A 185 0.44 10.18 -6.36
N MET A 186 1.42 10.44 -5.50
CA MET A 186 1.18 10.59 -4.06
C MET A 186 2.10 11.64 -3.44
N SER A 187 1.59 12.33 -2.45
CA SER A 187 2.38 13.13 -1.51
C SER A 187 1.93 12.81 -0.09
N THR A 188 2.88 12.41 0.75
CA THR A 188 2.61 12.10 2.15
C THR A 188 3.57 12.88 3.02
N GLN A 189 3.04 13.82 3.80
CA GLN A 189 3.85 14.71 4.62
C GLN A 189 3.36 14.73 6.06
N GLN A 190 4.28 15.02 6.98
CA GLN A 190 4.02 15.26 8.39
C GLN A 190 4.59 16.60 8.80
N LYS A 191 3.95 17.25 9.79
CA LYS A 191 4.37 18.55 10.30
C LYS A 191 5.17 18.33 11.59
N MET A 192 6.46 18.65 11.55
CA MET A 192 7.37 18.52 12.67
C MET A 192 8.02 19.87 12.96
N ASN A 193 8.00 20.31 14.21
CA ASN A 193 8.60 21.58 14.62
C ASN A 193 8.18 22.78 13.74
N GLY A 194 6.90 22.77 13.29
CA GLY A 194 6.36 23.82 12.42
C GLY A 194 6.67 23.67 10.92
N ARG A 195 7.53 22.72 10.51
CA ARG A 195 7.90 22.46 9.11
C ARG A 195 7.20 21.23 8.56
N TRP A 196 6.81 21.29 7.28
CA TRP A 196 6.33 20.13 6.54
C TRP A 196 7.51 19.33 6.01
N VAL A 197 7.55 18.03 6.32
CA VAL A 197 8.59 17.10 5.89
C VAL A 197 7.95 15.84 5.30
N PRO A 198 8.56 15.23 4.29
CA PRO A 198 8.05 13.99 3.74
C PRO A 198 8.08 12.87 4.80
N MET A 199 7.04 12.06 4.84
CA MET A 199 7.06 10.84 5.66
C MET A 199 8.04 9.83 5.04
N PRO A 200 8.63 8.91 5.83
CA PRO A 200 9.56 7.90 5.31
C PRO A 200 8.98 7.01 4.21
N THR A 201 7.66 6.99 4.05
CA THR A 201 6.94 6.25 3.01
C THR A 201 6.51 7.11 1.83
N ASP A 202 6.92 8.39 1.77
CA ASP A 202 6.54 9.30 0.69
C ASP A 202 7.17 8.88 -0.64
N GLN A 203 6.38 8.30 -1.50
CA GLN A 203 6.75 7.85 -2.84
C GLN A 203 5.92 8.60 -3.87
N ARG A 204 6.49 9.65 -4.50
CA ARG A 204 5.75 10.64 -5.29
C ARG A 204 5.04 10.06 -6.50
N TYR A 205 5.58 9.00 -7.11
CA TYR A 205 4.95 8.30 -8.23
C TYR A 205 5.27 6.81 -8.21
N ALA A 206 4.36 6.02 -8.75
CA ALA A 206 4.57 4.61 -9.04
C ALA A 206 3.84 4.21 -10.33
N VAL A 207 4.51 3.43 -11.17
CA VAL A 207 3.96 2.82 -12.38
C VAL A 207 4.14 1.31 -12.29
N ASN A 208 3.06 0.56 -12.44
CA ASN A 208 3.15 -0.90 -12.49
C ASN A 208 2.40 -1.41 -13.72
N VAL A 209 3.02 -2.36 -14.41
CA VAL A 209 2.43 -3.07 -15.54
C VAL A 209 2.46 -4.55 -15.25
N HIS A 210 1.34 -5.20 -15.41
CA HIS A 210 1.24 -6.65 -15.44
C HIS A 210 0.57 -7.05 -16.73
N PHE A 211 1.29 -7.78 -17.57
CA PHE A 211 0.80 -8.26 -18.82
C PHE A 211 0.98 -9.76 -18.90
N THR A 212 -0.06 -10.45 -19.31
CA THR A 212 -0.03 -11.89 -19.54
C THR A 212 -0.62 -12.18 -20.91
N ASP A 213 0.06 -13.01 -21.68
CA ASP A 213 -0.35 -13.41 -23.02
C ASP A 213 -0.03 -14.88 -23.26
N TYR A 214 -0.76 -15.46 -24.22
CA TYR A 214 -0.41 -16.73 -24.84
C TYR A 214 0.38 -16.47 -26.13
N PHE A 215 1.30 -17.37 -26.45
CA PHE A 215 1.98 -17.29 -27.75
C PHE A 215 0.98 -17.46 -28.90
N PRO A 216 1.13 -16.70 -29.98
CA PRO A 216 0.23 -16.79 -31.13
C PRO A 216 0.08 -18.22 -31.63
N GLY A 217 -1.16 -18.65 -31.82
CA GLY A 217 -1.49 -20.00 -32.35
C GLY A 217 -1.43 -21.12 -31.33
N THR A 218 -1.14 -20.87 -30.06
CA THR A 218 -1.13 -21.92 -29.04
C THR A 218 -1.49 -21.40 -27.63
N GLU A 219 -2.37 -22.14 -26.96
CA GLU A 219 -2.67 -21.90 -25.54
C GLU A 219 -1.75 -22.68 -24.58
N LYS A 220 -0.75 -23.41 -25.11
CA LYS A 220 0.17 -24.21 -24.30
C LYS A 220 1.29 -23.35 -23.70
N TRP A 221 1.67 -22.26 -24.37
CA TRP A 221 2.71 -21.35 -23.92
C TRP A 221 2.10 -20.05 -23.42
N LYS A 222 2.41 -19.70 -22.19
CA LYS A 222 1.96 -18.47 -21.53
C LYS A 222 3.17 -17.64 -21.12
N MET A 223 3.18 -16.38 -21.49
CA MET A 223 4.20 -15.41 -21.10
C MET A 223 3.61 -14.40 -20.10
N THR A 224 4.40 -13.99 -19.15
CA THR A 224 4.06 -12.94 -18.19
C THR A 224 5.17 -11.90 -18.17
N LEU A 225 4.81 -10.62 -18.29
CA LEU A 225 5.70 -9.48 -18.13
C LEU A 225 5.21 -8.64 -16.94
N ARG A 226 6.12 -8.27 -16.05
CA ARG A 226 5.86 -7.31 -14.97
C ARG A 226 6.90 -6.22 -15.02
N LEU A 227 6.44 -4.97 -15.01
CA LEU A 227 7.29 -3.80 -14.93
C LEU A 227 6.87 -3.00 -13.70
N ALA A 228 7.84 -2.53 -12.94
CA ALA A 228 7.62 -1.64 -11.80
C ALA A 228 8.65 -0.51 -11.83
N ILE A 229 8.16 0.72 -11.77
CA ILE A 229 8.97 1.93 -11.64
C ILE A 229 8.32 2.76 -10.54
N ALA A 230 9.11 3.17 -9.56
CA ALA A 230 8.60 4.00 -8.47
C ALA A 230 9.65 5.00 -8.00
N ASP A 231 9.21 6.12 -7.45
CA ASP A 231 10.11 7.13 -6.89
C ASP A 231 10.92 6.57 -5.72
N GLY A 232 12.08 7.12 -5.49
CA GLY A 232 12.91 6.80 -4.34
C GLY A 232 12.29 7.29 -3.04
N LEU A 233 12.46 6.52 -1.96
CA LEU A 233 12.01 6.92 -0.63
C LEU A 233 12.91 8.02 -0.05
N PRO A 234 12.35 8.95 0.75
CA PRO A 234 13.15 9.96 1.44
C PRO A 234 13.98 9.34 2.56
N PHE A 235 15.15 9.93 2.83
CA PHE A 235 16.00 9.59 3.95
C PHE A 235 16.77 10.81 4.44
N GLY A 236 17.21 10.79 5.70
CA GLY A 236 17.97 11.86 6.34
C GLY A 236 19.43 11.52 6.54
N ALA A 237 20.25 12.52 6.83
CA ALA A 237 21.62 12.34 7.29
C ALA A 237 21.65 11.66 8.68
N PRO A 238 22.75 11.01 9.07
CA PRO A 238 22.89 10.40 10.40
C PRO A 238 22.80 11.50 11.47
N HIS A 239 22.19 11.16 12.58
CA HIS A 239 21.99 12.08 13.73
C HIS A 239 21.21 13.36 13.42
N SER A 240 20.66 13.51 12.21
CA SER A 240 19.71 14.57 11.90
C SER A 240 18.35 14.29 12.54
N GLY A 241 17.62 15.33 12.92
CA GLY A 241 16.24 15.20 13.36
C GLY A 241 15.33 14.71 12.22
N LEU A 242 14.11 14.28 12.57
CA LEU A 242 13.12 13.84 11.57
C LEU A 242 12.69 14.94 10.60
N GLU A 243 12.92 16.19 10.93
CA GLU A 243 12.71 17.36 10.08
C GLU A 243 13.69 17.46 8.91
N HIS A 244 14.71 16.60 8.86
CA HIS A 244 15.78 16.60 7.85
C HIS A 244 15.74 15.33 6.99
N GLN A 245 14.60 15.06 6.37
CA GLN A 245 14.45 14.03 5.32
C GLN A 245 14.76 14.64 3.94
N ASP A 246 15.98 15.21 3.80
CA ASP A 246 16.33 16.09 2.67
C ASP A 246 16.81 15.35 1.43
N PHE A 247 17.11 14.04 1.56
CA PHE A 247 17.58 13.20 0.47
C PHE A 247 16.50 12.24 -0.03
N ARG A 248 16.65 11.78 -1.29
CA ARG A 248 15.86 10.69 -1.85
C ARG A 248 16.75 9.61 -2.46
N ALA A 249 16.37 8.38 -2.23
CA ALA A 249 16.99 7.24 -2.90
C ALA A 249 16.74 7.31 -4.42
N PRO A 250 17.58 6.68 -5.25
CA PRO A 250 17.29 6.50 -6.66
C PRO A 250 15.96 5.79 -6.88
N ALA A 251 15.30 6.11 -8.01
CA ALA A 251 14.04 5.47 -8.37
C ALA A 251 14.19 3.95 -8.46
N TYR A 252 13.25 3.24 -7.86
CA TYR A 252 13.12 1.80 -7.99
C TYR A 252 12.70 1.43 -9.41
N LYS A 253 13.39 0.46 -10.02
CA LYS A 253 13.10 -0.03 -11.38
C LYS A 253 13.25 -1.54 -11.41
N ARG A 254 12.24 -2.25 -11.88
CA ARG A 254 12.29 -3.70 -11.99
C ARG A 254 11.48 -4.19 -13.18
N ALA A 255 12.06 -5.14 -13.91
CA ALA A 255 11.36 -5.90 -14.93
C ALA A 255 11.50 -7.40 -14.61
N ASP A 256 10.38 -8.10 -14.61
CA ASP A 256 10.33 -9.55 -14.45
C ASP A 256 9.69 -10.16 -15.69
N ILE A 257 10.22 -11.28 -16.17
CA ILE A 257 9.63 -12.07 -17.25
C ILE A 257 9.41 -13.50 -16.77
N GLY A 258 8.25 -14.05 -17.10
CA GLY A 258 7.91 -15.43 -16.83
C GLY A 258 7.43 -16.14 -18.08
N MET A 259 7.79 -17.40 -18.23
CA MET A 259 7.26 -18.29 -19.25
C MET A 259 6.71 -19.54 -18.59
N SER A 260 5.58 -20.03 -19.06
CA SER A 260 4.98 -21.25 -18.56
C SER A 260 4.50 -22.11 -19.71
N TYR A 261 4.74 -23.39 -19.62
CA TYR A 261 4.31 -24.38 -20.58
C TYR A 261 3.33 -25.37 -19.96
N ARG A 262 2.20 -25.62 -20.62
CA ARG A 262 1.20 -26.59 -20.19
C ARG A 262 1.62 -27.98 -20.59
N LEU A 263 2.13 -28.75 -19.63
CA LEU A 263 2.56 -30.14 -19.81
C LEU A 263 1.39 -31.09 -20.01
N TYR A 264 0.29 -30.84 -19.28
CA TYR A 264 -0.88 -31.71 -19.28
C TYR A 264 -2.16 -30.89 -19.14
N GLU A 265 -3.18 -31.29 -19.88
CA GLU A 265 -4.56 -30.83 -19.73
C GLU A 265 -5.49 -32.03 -19.82
N ARG A 266 -6.39 -32.12 -18.86
CA ARG A 266 -7.38 -33.22 -18.84
C ARG A 266 -8.36 -33.07 -20.02
N GLY A 267 -8.36 -34.05 -20.89
CA GLY A 267 -9.41 -34.20 -21.89
C GLY A 267 -10.66 -34.85 -21.29
N TYR A 268 -11.32 -35.73 -22.06
CA TYR A 268 -12.56 -36.43 -21.65
C TYR A 268 -12.36 -37.52 -20.57
N ARG A 269 -11.12 -37.85 -20.19
CA ARG A 269 -10.84 -38.89 -19.17
C ARG A 269 -11.02 -38.37 -17.77
N LYS A 270 -11.59 -39.18 -16.84
CA LYS A 270 -11.71 -38.92 -15.42
C LYS A 270 -10.32 -39.02 -14.76
N SER A 271 -9.55 -37.96 -14.76
CA SER A 271 -8.30 -37.84 -14.03
C SER A 271 -8.51 -36.87 -12.85
N ALA A 272 -7.90 -37.13 -11.71
CA ALA A 272 -7.90 -36.17 -10.56
C ALA A 272 -7.20 -34.87 -10.92
N VAL A 273 -6.18 -34.95 -11.79
CA VAL A 273 -5.41 -33.75 -12.23
C VAL A 273 -6.10 -33.14 -13.44
N LYS A 274 -6.45 -31.83 -13.33
CA LYS A 274 -7.07 -31.06 -14.43
C LYS A 274 -6.03 -30.50 -15.40
N ASN A 275 -4.96 -29.91 -14.86
CA ASN A 275 -3.85 -29.42 -15.68
C ASN A 275 -2.53 -29.37 -14.88
N VAL A 276 -1.43 -29.40 -15.63
CA VAL A 276 -0.06 -29.29 -15.12
C VAL A 276 0.67 -28.23 -15.94
N TRP A 277 1.24 -27.26 -15.24
CA TRP A 277 2.05 -26.21 -15.84
C TRP A 277 3.46 -26.23 -15.26
N LEU A 278 4.46 -26.19 -16.13
CA LEU A 278 5.85 -25.94 -15.78
C LEU A 278 6.18 -24.49 -16.15
N GLY A 279 6.76 -23.73 -15.24
CA GLY A 279 7.10 -22.33 -15.46
C GLY A 279 8.52 -22.00 -15.03
N ILE A 280 9.10 -20.99 -15.69
CA ILE A 280 10.35 -20.33 -15.32
C ILE A 280 10.06 -18.85 -15.24
N ASP A 281 10.45 -18.22 -14.11
CA ASP A 281 10.38 -16.79 -13.91
C ASP A 281 11.79 -16.23 -13.71
N CYS A 282 12.17 -15.22 -14.48
CA CYS A 282 13.36 -14.41 -14.25
C CYS A 282 12.93 -13.09 -13.61
N LEU A 283 13.26 -12.92 -12.34
CA LEU A 283 12.98 -11.73 -11.56
C LEU A 283 14.16 -10.77 -11.67
N ASN A 284 13.86 -9.46 -11.76
CA ASN A 284 14.86 -8.41 -11.98
C ASN A 284 15.75 -8.73 -13.21
N LEU A 285 15.11 -8.87 -14.37
CA LEU A 285 15.72 -9.30 -15.65
C LEU A 285 16.99 -8.53 -16.00
N PHE A 286 17.00 -7.24 -15.75
CA PHE A 286 18.14 -6.37 -16.08
C PHE A 286 19.22 -6.33 -14.96
N GLY A 287 18.99 -7.00 -13.83
CA GLY A 287 19.94 -7.01 -12.71
C GLY A 287 20.16 -5.65 -12.07
N ILE A 288 19.13 -4.78 -12.06
CA ILE A 288 19.23 -3.42 -11.53
C ILE A 288 19.42 -3.49 -10.02
N ASN A 289 20.43 -2.78 -9.53
CA ASN A 289 20.70 -2.64 -8.09
C ASN A 289 19.77 -1.58 -7.50
N ASN A 290 18.58 -2.01 -7.07
CA ASN A 290 17.62 -1.13 -6.40
C ASN A 290 18.03 -0.92 -4.94
N VAL A 291 18.09 0.33 -4.53
CA VAL A 291 18.44 0.69 -3.15
C VAL A 291 17.23 0.46 -2.24
N ASN A 292 17.43 -0.28 -1.17
CA ASN A 292 16.45 -0.48 -0.11
C ASN A 292 16.57 0.60 0.98
N SER A 293 17.80 0.88 1.38
CA SER A 293 18.11 1.83 2.45
C SER A 293 19.57 2.26 2.34
N TYR A 294 19.96 3.24 3.15
CA TYR A 294 21.36 3.63 3.33
C TYR A 294 21.80 3.37 4.76
N TYR A 295 23.05 3.02 4.93
CA TYR A 295 23.74 3.12 6.22
C TYR A 295 24.91 4.07 6.06
N TRP A 296 25.27 4.73 7.15
CA TRP A 296 26.32 5.73 7.15
C TRP A 296 27.58 5.15 7.75
N VAL A 297 28.70 5.42 7.09
CA VAL A 297 30.03 5.04 7.56
C VAL A 297 30.85 6.31 7.71
N THR A 298 31.51 6.43 8.84
CA THR A 298 32.46 7.54 9.11
C THR A 298 33.87 7.01 8.90
N ASP A 299 34.66 7.69 8.08
CA ASP A 299 36.06 7.34 7.85
C ASP A 299 36.98 7.90 8.96
N VAL A 300 38.27 7.65 8.83
CA VAL A 300 39.30 8.09 9.78
C VAL A 300 39.49 9.61 9.82
N THR A 301 38.92 10.35 8.86
CA THR A 301 38.94 11.81 8.75
C THR A 301 37.64 12.47 9.20
N ASP A 302 36.74 11.71 9.88
CA ASP A 302 35.40 12.13 10.31
C ASP A 302 34.43 12.48 9.15
N GLN A 303 34.75 12.07 7.92
CA GLN A 303 33.82 12.22 6.80
C GLN A 303 32.80 11.08 6.76
N GLN A 304 31.55 11.45 6.51
CA GLN A 304 30.43 10.51 6.49
C GLN A 304 30.00 10.18 5.07
N TYR A 305 29.87 8.88 4.79
CA TYR A 305 29.47 8.35 3.49
C TYR A 305 28.19 7.53 3.61
N ALA A 306 27.23 7.83 2.73
CA ALA A 306 26.00 7.05 2.59
C ALA A 306 26.28 5.80 1.75
N VAL A 307 26.31 4.64 2.35
CA VAL A 307 26.54 3.35 1.68
C VAL A 307 25.19 2.70 1.38
N PRO A 308 24.85 2.43 0.11
CA PRO A 308 23.59 1.82 -0.25
C PRO A 308 23.51 0.35 0.16
N ASN A 309 22.38 -0.04 0.73
CA ASN A 309 21.99 -1.43 0.92
C ASN A 309 21.00 -1.80 -0.19
N TYR A 310 21.34 -2.76 -1.02
CA TYR A 310 20.57 -3.12 -2.20
C TYR A 310 19.58 -4.23 -1.92
N LEU A 311 18.45 -4.16 -2.60
CA LEU A 311 17.49 -5.27 -2.70
C LEU A 311 18.09 -6.42 -3.50
N THR A 312 17.42 -7.57 -3.44
CA THR A 312 17.84 -8.79 -4.13
C THR A 312 18.05 -8.56 -5.63
N GLY A 313 19.17 -9.00 -6.14
CA GLY A 313 19.52 -8.94 -7.56
C GLY A 313 18.66 -9.86 -8.43
N ARG A 314 19.18 -10.27 -9.58
CA ARG A 314 18.49 -11.20 -10.49
C ARG A 314 18.29 -12.56 -9.84
N GLN A 315 17.06 -13.11 -9.98
CA GLN A 315 16.73 -14.46 -9.50
C GLN A 315 15.99 -15.23 -10.61
N ILE A 316 16.26 -16.53 -10.67
CA ILE A 316 15.56 -17.45 -11.56
C ILE A 316 14.80 -18.45 -10.69
N ASN A 317 13.50 -18.53 -10.89
CA ASN A 317 12.62 -19.46 -10.19
C ASN A 317 12.01 -20.45 -11.19
N VAL A 318 12.01 -21.70 -10.81
CA VAL A 318 11.28 -22.76 -11.53
C VAL A 318 10.07 -23.15 -10.70
N LYS A 319 8.90 -23.25 -11.33
CA LYS A 319 7.65 -23.60 -10.67
C LYS A 319 6.91 -24.70 -11.40
N LEU A 320 6.32 -25.61 -10.64
CA LEU A 320 5.38 -26.61 -11.11
C LEU A 320 4.02 -26.34 -10.47
N SER A 321 3.00 -26.15 -11.30
CA SER A 321 1.62 -25.93 -10.84
C SER A 321 0.74 -27.08 -11.23
N LEU A 322 0.06 -27.68 -10.26
CA LEU A 322 -0.89 -28.76 -10.43
C LEU A 322 -2.28 -28.24 -10.05
N LYS A 323 -3.27 -28.41 -10.94
CA LYS A 323 -4.67 -28.14 -10.64
C LYS A 323 -5.40 -29.49 -10.60
N LEU A 324 -5.98 -29.79 -9.45
CA LEU A 324 -6.79 -30.97 -9.18
C LEU A 324 -8.27 -30.75 -9.51
#